data_008c58eb1b8b00cf6b33c0602c259527
#
_entry.id   008c58eb1b8b00cf6b33c0602c259527
#
_cell.length_a   1.000
_cell.length_b   1.000
_cell.length_c   1.000
_cell.angle_alpha   90.00
_cell.angle_beta   90.00
_cell.angle_gamma   90.00
#
_symmetry.space_group_name_H-M   'P 1'
#
loop_
_entity.id
_entity.type
_entity.pdbx_description
1 polymer ?
#
loop_
_entity_poly.entity_id
_entity_poly.type
_entity_poly.pdbx_seq_one_letter_code
_entity_poly.pdbx_strand_id
1 'polypeptide(L)'
;KKAADGTWTEGGVLRLQTKEDPNPANWALSTLLSGTGPITTSVTKLQDRKNKLLWVYFGTGRYFYKQDDPSTTVQQKLYGVKEPCYSTADRGGRFPVSVLNVVGGSYNDMDPNCTDSVSSGLVNQSGDVSTAPAETLAATAAGWYITLDAANTSSLSERMITDPLASTAGAVFFTTFKPSSDVCQFGGQSLIWAVNYATGGVPPARSMQGKALMQVSTGAFAEISLKDAFENPTNKRLHKRRIAVPIAGVPPTAQGLSLIVNPPPLKKFLHVR
;
A
#
# COMPACT_ATOMS: atom_id res chain seq x y z
N LYS A 1 -11.47 12.60 11.83
CA LYS A 1 -12.49 13.10 12.78
C LYS A 1 -13.75 12.27 12.65
N LYS A 2 -14.36 11.94 13.75
CA LYS A 2 -15.60 11.17 13.79
C LYS A 2 -16.78 12.14 13.82
N ALA A 3 -17.73 11.99 12.90
CA ALA A 3 -18.99 12.76 12.91
C ALA A 3 -19.92 12.30 14.03
N ALA A 4 -20.94 13.08 14.35
CA ALA A 4 -21.89 12.77 15.42
C ALA A 4 -22.70 11.48 15.17
N ASP A 5 -22.90 11.12 13.89
CA ASP A 5 -23.55 9.88 13.45
C ASP A 5 -22.64 8.64 13.53
N GLY A 6 -21.39 8.82 13.99
CA GLY A 6 -20.40 7.77 14.10
C GLY A 6 -19.59 7.51 12.85
N THR A 7 -19.84 8.18 11.73
CA THR A 7 -19.05 8.05 10.51
C THR A 7 -17.70 8.78 10.63
N TRP A 8 -16.71 8.30 9.90
CA TRP A 8 -15.42 8.96 9.79
C TRP A 8 -15.42 9.89 8.58
N THR A 9 -15.38 11.19 8.83
CA THR A 9 -15.45 12.22 7.77
C THR A 9 -14.07 12.78 7.41
N GLU A 10 -13.09 12.56 8.24
CA GLU A 10 -11.76 13.08 8.05
C GLU A 10 -10.73 11.99 8.31
N GLY A 11 -9.65 12.07 7.57
CA GLY A 11 -8.46 11.24 7.67
C GLY A 11 -7.55 11.62 6.53
N GLY A 12 -6.30 11.23 6.60
CA GLY A 12 -5.35 11.54 5.56
C GLY A 12 -3.92 11.20 5.94
N VAL A 13 -3.02 11.51 5.03
CA VAL A 13 -1.59 11.36 5.20
C VAL A 13 -0.96 12.73 5.26
N LEU A 14 -0.21 12.98 6.31
CA LEU A 14 0.58 14.19 6.51
C LEU A 14 2.04 13.90 6.13
N ARG A 15 2.71 14.93 5.65
CA ARG A 15 4.14 14.95 5.35
C ARG A 15 4.84 15.85 6.35
N LEU A 16 5.77 15.30 7.11
CA LEU A 16 6.68 16.06 7.96
C LEU A 16 8.06 16.13 7.28
N GLN A 17 8.51 17.32 7.01
CA GLN A 17 9.83 17.59 6.46
C GLN A 17 10.71 18.21 7.54
N THR A 18 11.71 17.47 8.00
CA THR A 18 12.62 17.93 9.05
C THR A 18 13.74 18.82 8.51
N LYS A 19 13.95 18.82 7.19
CA LYS A 19 14.99 19.62 6.50
C LYS A 19 16.40 19.36 7.05
N GLU A 20 16.62 18.18 7.67
CA GLU A 20 17.85 17.83 8.40
C GLU A 20 18.21 18.85 9.50
N ASP A 21 17.25 19.65 9.93
CA ASP A 21 17.43 20.66 10.99
C ASP A 21 17.10 20.03 12.35
N PRO A 22 17.99 20.10 13.33
CA PRO A 22 17.75 19.58 14.68
C PRO A 22 16.69 20.37 15.45
N ASN A 23 16.38 21.59 15.02
CA ASN A 23 15.36 22.42 15.66
C ASN A 23 13.97 22.15 15.06
N PRO A 24 13.02 21.56 15.82
CA PRO A 24 11.67 21.28 15.33
C PRO A 24 10.87 22.51 14.86
N ALA A 25 11.24 23.71 15.30
CA ALA A 25 10.59 24.96 14.86
C ALA A 25 10.81 25.24 13.37
N ASN A 26 11.85 24.66 12.77
CA ASN A 26 12.17 24.79 11.35
C ASN A 26 11.55 23.67 10.49
N TRP A 27 10.88 22.70 11.11
CA TRP A 27 10.22 21.61 10.40
C TRP A 27 8.95 22.10 9.73
N ALA A 28 8.62 21.51 8.59
CA ALA A 28 7.42 21.84 7.84
C ALA A 28 6.44 20.66 7.82
N LEU A 29 5.22 20.91 8.26
CA LEU A 29 4.12 19.95 8.17
C LEU A 29 3.20 20.33 7.03
N SER A 30 2.93 19.40 6.11
CA SER A 30 2.00 19.58 5.00
C SER A 30 1.13 18.33 4.80
N THR A 31 0.05 18.48 4.04
CA THR A 31 -0.86 17.37 3.74
C THR A 31 -0.48 16.74 2.41
N LEU A 32 -0.26 15.43 2.38
CA LEU A 32 -0.11 14.67 1.14
C LEU A 32 -1.48 14.37 0.51
N LEU A 33 -2.39 13.80 1.30
CA LEU A 33 -3.74 13.44 0.86
C LEU A 33 -4.70 13.57 2.03
N SER A 34 -5.90 14.10 1.79
CA SER A 34 -6.96 14.26 2.80
C SER A 34 -8.25 13.57 2.37
N GLY A 35 -9.21 13.46 3.28
CA GLY A 35 -10.54 12.91 3.00
C GLY A 35 -10.56 11.39 2.76
N THR A 36 -9.57 10.66 3.26
CA THR A 36 -9.43 9.21 3.02
C THR A 36 -10.21 8.35 3.99
N GLY A 37 -10.60 8.87 5.13
CA GLY A 37 -11.06 8.08 6.28
C GLY A 37 -9.89 7.67 7.21
N PRO A 38 -10.15 6.82 8.21
CA PRO A 38 -9.14 6.48 9.22
C PRO A 38 -8.02 5.63 8.62
N ILE A 39 -6.78 6.02 8.89
CA ILE A 39 -5.57 5.25 8.60
C ILE A 39 -4.95 4.90 9.95
N THR A 40 -4.89 3.62 10.30
CA THR A 40 -4.43 3.13 11.61
C THR A 40 -3.13 2.32 11.52
N THR A 41 -2.55 2.25 10.34
CA THR A 41 -1.35 1.48 10.02
C THR A 41 -0.24 2.39 9.53
N SER A 42 0.96 1.84 9.40
CA SER A 42 2.10 2.56 8.82
C SER A 42 1.87 2.91 7.35
N VAL A 43 2.57 3.94 6.92
CA VAL A 43 2.67 4.32 5.51
C VAL A 43 3.97 3.76 4.96
N THR A 44 3.87 2.93 3.92
CA THR A 44 5.04 2.33 3.26
C THR A 44 5.46 3.13 2.04
N LYS A 45 6.76 3.27 1.83
CA LYS A 45 7.36 4.01 0.72
C LYS A 45 8.11 3.10 -0.22
N LEU A 46 8.07 3.39 -1.52
CA LEU A 46 8.87 2.72 -2.55
C LEU A 46 9.45 3.76 -3.50
N GLN A 47 10.76 3.79 -3.63
CA GLN A 47 11.43 4.61 -4.62
C GLN A 47 11.49 3.87 -5.96
N ASP A 48 10.83 4.41 -6.97
CA ASP A 48 10.95 3.98 -8.36
C ASP A 48 12.11 4.73 -9.03
N ARG A 49 13.29 4.15 -8.98
CA ARG A 49 14.50 4.75 -9.53
C ARG A 49 14.44 4.89 -11.05
N LYS A 50 13.72 4.00 -11.74
CA LYS A 50 13.61 4.00 -13.20
C LYS A 50 12.82 5.21 -13.69
N ASN A 51 11.68 5.46 -13.07
CA ASN A 51 10.79 6.58 -13.43
C ASN A 51 11.03 7.80 -12.56
N LYS A 52 11.97 7.70 -11.62
CA LYS A 52 12.35 8.78 -10.71
C LYS A 52 11.14 9.30 -9.90
N LEU A 53 10.39 8.40 -9.31
CA LEU A 53 9.21 8.67 -8.51
C LEU A 53 9.35 8.09 -7.10
N LEU A 54 8.75 8.75 -6.13
CA LEU A 54 8.52 8.18 -4.81
C LEU A 54 7.04 7.83 -4.69
N TRP A 55 6.77 6.58 -4.41
CA TRP A 55 5.44 6.06 -4.16
C TRP A 55 5.18 5.91 -2.67
N VAL A 56 3.95 6.16 -2.28
CA VAL A 56 3.45 6.07 -0.91
C VAL A 56 2.23 5.17 -0.89
N TYR A 57 2.24 4.11 -0.05
CA TYR A 57 1.17 3.12 0.04
C TYR A 57 0.59 3.08 1.44
N PHE A 58 -0.72 3.02 1.50
CA PHE A 58 -1.49 2.89 2.73
C PHE A 58 -2.91 2.38 2.42
N GLY A 59 -3.61 1.99 3.45
CA GLY A 59 -5.02 1.64 3.33
C GLY A 59 -5.83 2.26 4.46
N THR A 60 -7.13 2.29 4.28
CA THR A 60 -8.04 2.81 5.29
C THR A 60 -8.75 1.69 6.03
N GLY A 61 -9.11 1.98 7.25
CA GLY A 61 -9.83 1.08 8.13
C GLY A 61 -9.44 1.25 9.57
N ARG A 62 -10.33 0.80 10.45
CA ARG A 62 -10.13 0.75 11.88
C ARG A 62 -10.86 -0.47 12.43
N TYR A 63 -10.23 -1.17 13.35
CA TYR A 63 -10.83 -2.32 14.02
C TYR A 63 -10.20 -2.50 15.40
N PHE A 64 -10.59 -1.66 16.36
CA PHE A 64 -10.18 -1.83 17.75
C PHE A 64 -11.26 -2.57 18.55
N TYR A 65 -12.52 -2.45 18.11
CA TYR A 65 -13.65 -3.21 18.64
C TYR A 65 -14.71 -3.38 17.54
N LYS A 66 -15.65 -4.28 17.74
CA LYS A 66 -16.61 -4.71 16.71
C LYS A 66 -17.44 -3.57 16.12
N GLN A 67 -17.71 -2.53 16.89
CA GLN A 67 -18.56 -1.38 16.48
C GLN A 67 -17.78 -0.27 15.77
N ASP A 68 -16.49 -0.48 15.46
CA ASP A 68 -15.66 0.56 14.87
C ASP A 68 -16.12 1.02 13.49
N ASP A 69 -16.93 0.23 12.81
CA ASP A 69 -17.49 0.60 11.52
C ASP A 69 -18.89 -0.03 11.37
N PRO A 70 -19.90 0.60 11.98
CA PRO A 70 -21.29 0.15 11.82
C PRO A 70 -21.86 0.48 10.44
N SER A 71 -21.18 1.35 9.67
CA SER A 71 -21.68 1.82 8.39
C SER A 71 -21.57 0.75 7.31
N THR A 72 -22.69 0.42 6.70
CA THR A 72 -22.77 -0.43 5.51
C THR A 72 -22.46 0.35 4.22
N THR A 73 -22.35 1.68 4.29
CA THR A 73 -22.27 2.56 3.13
C THR A 73 -20.88 3.08 2.84
N VAL A 74 -20.00 3.16 3.86
CA VAL A 74 -18.64 3.67 3.67
C VAL A 74 -17.69 2.50 3.41
N GLN A 75 -17.19 2.43 2.19
CA GLN A 75 -16.18 1.46 1.80
C GLN A 75 -14.79 2.00 2.07
N GLN A 76 -13.95 1.16 2.63
CA GLN A 76 -12.53 1.45 2.83
C GLN A 76 -11.76 1.30 1.52
N LYS A 77 -10.54 1.82 1.47
CA LYS A 77 -9.75 1.85 0.24
C LYS A 77 -8.28 1.52 0.50
N LEU A 78 -7.63 0.96 -0.52
CA LEU A 78 -6.17 0.88 -0.64
C LEU A 78 -5.69 1.95 -1.59
N TYR A 79 -4.53 2.51 -1.31
CA TYR A 79 -3.96 3.62 -2.08
C TYR A 79 -2.50 3.35 -2.48
N GLY A 80 -2.16 3.75 -3.70
CA GLY A 80 -0.80 3.98 -4.14
C GLY A 80 -0.71 5.38 -4.74
N VAL A 81 0.03 6.26 -4.10
CA VAL A 81 0.07 7.70 -4.39
C VAL A 81 1.49 8.11 -4.74
N LYS A 82 1.65 8.87 -5.82
CA LYS A 82 2.93 9.51 -6.13
C LYS A 82 3.13 10.71 -5.20
N GLU A 83 4.30 10.80 -4.59
CA GLU A 83 4.68 11.93 -3.77
C GLU A 83 4.97 13.15 -4.67
N PRO A 84 4.13 14.19 -4.67
CA PRO A 84 4.28 15.31 -5.59
C PRO A 84 5.49 16.19 -5.27
N CYS A 85 5.98 16.15 -4.04
CA CYS A 85 7.17 16.90 -3.62
C CYS A 85 8.48 16.18 -3.92
N TYR A 86 8.43 14.92 -4.39
CA TYR A 86 9.61 14.19 -4.81
C TYR A 86 9.97 14.56 -6.25
N SER A 87 11.16 15.01 -6.45
CA SER A 87 11.62 15.43 -7.77
C SER A 87 13.04 15.00 -8.03
N THR A 88 13.29 14.74 -9.30
CA THR A 88 14.61 14.38 -9.82
C THR A 88 15.17 15.45 -10.72
N ALA A 89 14.33 16.36 -11.16
CA ALA A 89 14.72 17.45 -12.01
C ALA A 89 15.15 18.63 -11.15
N ASP A 90 16.11 19.36 -11.65
CA ASP A 90 16.34 20.73 -11.25
C ASP A 90 15.03 21.52 -11.49
N ARG A 91 14.23 21.67 -10.44
CA ARG A 91 13.01 22.48 -10.49
C ARG A 91 13.36 23.98 -10.49
N GLY A 92 14.13 24.43 -11.50
CA GLY A 92 14.42 25.83 -11.70
C GLY A 92 15.22 26.49 -10.56
N GLY A 93 16.23 25.81 -10.04
CA GLY A 93 17.12 26.36 -9.03
C GLY A 93 16.54 26.41 -7.61
N ARG A 94 15.49 25.65 -7.32
CA ARG A 94 14.92 25.57 -5.95
C ARG A 94 15.89 24.95 -4.94
N PHE A 95 16.85 24.16 -5.41
CA PHE A 95 17.94 23.66 -4.60
C PHE A 95 19.25 24.34 -5.01
N PRO A 96 19.79 25.23 -4.22
CA PRO A 96 21.13 25.70 -4.46
C PRO A 96 22.09 24.49 -4.36
N VAL A 97 22.84 24.26 -5.42
CA VAL A 97 23.80 23.14 -5.57
C VAL A 97 24.78 23.04 -4.37
N SER A 98 24.94 24.13 -3.62
CA SER A 98 25.79 24.22 -2.45
C SER A 98 25.31 23.43 -1.23
N VAL A 99 24.03 23.03 -1.16
CA VAL A 99 23.49 22.35 0.03
C VAL A 99 23.71 20.83 -0.02
N LEU A 100 23.89 20.25 -1.20
CA LEU A 100 23.82 18.82 -1.37
C LEU A 100 25.15 18.11 -1.75
N ASN A 101 26.26 18.80 -1.78
CA ASN A 101 27.60 18.21 -2.06
C ASN A 101 27.67 17.20 -3.22
N VAL A 102 26.78 17.29 -4.21
CA VAL A 102 26.72 16.35 -5.33
C VAL A 102 27.18 17.05 -6.59
N VAL A 103 28.31 16.62 -7.10
CA VAL A 103 28.86 17.08 -8.36
C VAL A 103 28.13 16.38 -9.49
N GLY A 104 27.32 17.14 -10.27
CA GLY A 104 26.86 16.72 -11.59
C GLY A 104 25.72 15.68 -11.65
N GLY A 105 24.85 15.58 -10.65
CA GLY A 105 23.77 14.59 -10.61
C GLY A 105 22.36 15.17 -10.49
N SER A 106 21.41 14.48 -11.10
CA SER A 106 19.97 14.68 -10.83
C SER A 106 19.65 14.19 -9.42
N TYR A 107 19.07 15.02 -8.60
CA TYR A 107 18.68 14.66 -7.23
C TYR A 107 17.40 13.87 -7.22
N ASN A 108 17.41 12.74 -6.49
CA ASN A 108 16.21 11.96 -6.18
C ASN A 108 15.83 12.24 -4.73
N ASP A 109 15.30 13.42 -4.45
CA ASP A 109 15.03 13.84 -3.07
C ASP A 109 13.74 14.65 -2.95
N MET A 110 13.32 14.89 -1.72
CA MET A 110 12.17 15.71 -1.37
C MET A 110 12.51 17.19 -1.46
N ASP A 111 11.66 17.98 -2.12
CA ASP A 111 11.76 19.44 -2.08
C ASP A 111 11.39 19.95 -0.67
N PRO A 112 12.33 20.48 0.11
CA PRO A 112 12.07 20.86 1.49
C PRO A 112 11.09 22.04 1.66
N ASN A 113 10.77 22.73 0.57
CA ASN A 113 9.84 23.85 0.57
C ASN A 113 8.51 23.54 -0.13
N CYS A 114 8.38 22.33 -0.67
CA CYS A 114 7.16 21.88 -1.33
C CYS A 114 6.07 21.52 -0.33
N THR A 115 4.88 22.06 -0.54
CA THR A 115 3.67 21.74 0.25
C THR A 115 2.57 21.15 -0.61
N ASP A 116 2.88 20.74 -1.86
CA ASP A 116 1.92 20.22 -2.79
C ASP A 116 1.21 18.98 -2.22
N SER A 117 -0.09 18.90 -2.44
CA SER A 117 -0.95 17.79 -2.04
C SER A 117 -1.58 17.12 -3.26
N VAL A 118 -2.02 15.88 -3.08
CA VAL A 118 -2.82 15.16 -4.06
C VAL A 118 -4.30 15.46 -3.78
N SER A 119 -4.89 16.37 -4.57
CA SER A 119 -6.30 16.74 -4.47
C SER A 119 -7.18 16.03 -5.51
N SER A 120 -6.58 15.54 -6.60
CA SER A 120 -7.27 14.90 -7.73
C SER A 120 -6.31 13.98 -8.50
N GLY A 121 -6.80 13.34 -9.56
CA GLY A 121 -5.95 12.53 -10.44
C GLY A 121 -5.64 11.13 -9.95
N LEU A 122 -6.29 10.64 -8.89
CA LEU A 122 -6.24 9.23 -8.50
C LEU A 122 -7.15 8.40 -9.39
N VAL A 123 -6.60 7.36 -9.98
CA VAL A 123 -7.33 6.44 -10.87
C VAL A 123 -7.96 5.34 -10.05
N ASN A 124 -9.26 5.10 -10.27
CA ASN A 124 -9.97 3.99 -9.66
C ASN A 124 -9.57 2.68 -10.33
N GLN A 125 -8.89 1.82 -9.60
CA GLN A 125 -8.49 0.47 -10.02
C GLN A 125 -9.31 -0.62 -9.30
N SER A 126 -10.46 -0.23 -8.74
CA SER A 126 -11.43 -1.16 -8.20
C SER A 126 -12.05 -1.98 -9.35
N GLY A 127 -12.49 -3.17 -9.04
CA GLY A 127 -13.15 -4.03 -10.01
C GLY A 127 -12.74 -5.47 -9.87
N ASP A 128 -13.53 -6.32 -10.50
CA ASP A 128 -13.27 -7.75 -10.50
C ASP A 128 -11.97 -8.05 -11.25
N VAL A 129 -11.34 -9.11 -10.81
CA VAL A 129 -10.12 -9.67 -11.41
C VAL A 129 -10.29 -10.01 -12.90
N SER A 130 -11.53 -10.15 -13.37
CA SER A 130 -11.85 -10.46 -14.77
C SER A 130 -11.85 -9.23 -15.69
N THR A 131 -12.07 -8.05 -15.17
CA THR A 131 -11.90 -6.78 -15.89
C THR A 131 -10.53 -6.22 -15.50
N ALA A 132 -9.54 -6.50 -16.31
CA ALA A 132 -8.19 -6.01 -16.04
C ALA A 132 -8.22 -4.49 -15.86
N PRO A 133 -7.87 -3.99 -14.65
CA PRO A 133 -7.66 -2.56 -14.50
C PRO A 133 -6.54 -2.13 -15.45
N ALA A 134 -6.55 -0.89 -15.86
CA ALA A 134 -5.58 -0.37 -16.80
C ALA A 134 -4.16 -0.78 -16.38
N GLU A 135 -3.44 -1.50 -17.23
CA GLU A 135 -2.08 -1.97 -16.93
C GLU A 135 -1.10 -0.80 -16.85
N THR A 136 -1.47 0.34 -17.42
CA THR A 136 -0.68 1.57 -17.41
C THR A 136 -1.55 2.73 -16.95
N LEU A 137 -1.02 3.57 -16.06
CA LEU A 137 -1.63 4.85 -15.74
C LEU A 137 -1.01 5.95 -16.61
N ALA A 138 -1.82 6.95 -16.94
CA ALA A 138 -1.30 8.16 -17.57
C ALA A 138 -0.15 8.76 -16.72
N ALA A 139 0.85 9.35 -17.37
CA ALA A 139 1.97 9.99 -16.68
C ALA A 139 1.48 11.09 -15.71
N THR A 140 0.39 11.77 -16.06
CA THR A 140 -0.27 12.81 -15.27
C THR A 140 -1.07 12.28 -14.08
N ALA A 141 -1.36 10.97 -14.01
CA ALA A 141 -2.10 10.40 -12.88
C ALA A 141 -1.31 10.57 -11.58
N ALA A 142 -1.96 11.03 -10.52
CA ALA A 142 -1.36 11.20 -9.20
C ALA A 142 -1.16 9.88 -8.45
N GLY A 143 -1.77 8.81 -8.92
CA GLY A 143 -1.71 7.49 -8.33
C GLY A 143 -2.98 6.69 -8.61
N TRP A 144 -3.26 5.73 -7.76
CA TRP A 144 -4.41 4.84 -7.88
C TRP A 144 -5.03 4.55 -6.52
N TYR A 145 -6.27 4.11 -6.54
CA TYR A 145 -6.92 3.53 -5.38
C TYR A 145 -7.76 2.30 -5.76
N ILE A 146 -8.00 1.43 -4.79
CA ILE A 146 -8.87 0.27 -4.89
C ILE A 146 -9.90 0.38 -3.78
N THR A 147 -11.18 0.33 -4.12
CA THR A 147 -12.27 0.29 -3.15
C THR A 147 -12.44 -1.16 -2.68
N LEU A 148 -12.45 -1.34 -1.37
CA LEU A 148 -12.62 -2.64 -0.72
C LEU A 148 -14.09 -3.04 -0.66
N ASP A 149 -14.35 -4.30 -0.31
CA ASP A 149 -15.72 -4.82 -0.23
C ASP A 149 -16.56 -4.05 0.80
N ALA A 150 -17.78 -3.74 0.42
CA ALA A 150 -18.79 -3.24 1.36
C ALA A 150 -19.21 -4.32 2.36
N ALA A 151 -19.87 -3.91 3.43
CA ALA A 151 -20.56 -4.83 4.33
C ALA A 151 -21.69 -5.56 3.61
N ASN A 152 -21.97 -6.76 4.05
CA ASN A 152 -23.08 -7.57 3.57
C ASN A 152 -23.74 -8.32 4.74
N THR A 153 -24.65 -9.26 4.45
CA THR A 153 -25.37 -10.01 5.49
C THR A 153 -24.49 -10.88 6.39
N SER A 154 -23.33 -11.30 5.90
CA SER A 154 -22.42 -12.22 6.62
C SER A 154 -21.14 -11.55 7.12
N SER A 155 -20.84 -10.33 6.66
CA SER A 155 -19.60 -9.64 7.05
C SER A 155 -19.76 -8.12 7.08
N LEU A 156 -18.99 -7.48 7.95
CA LEU A 156 -18.77 -6.04 7.93
C LEU A 156 -17.89 -5.66 6.72
N SER A 157 -17.74 -4.37 6.45
CA SER A 157 -16.90 -3.89 5.35
C SER A 157 -15.44 -4.35 5.50
N GLU A 158 -14.82 -4.70 4.40
CA GLU A 158 -13.40 -5.02 4.34
C GLU A 158 -12.57 -3.77 4.66
N ARG A 159 -11.52 -3.95 5.43
CA ARG A 159 -10.67 -2.84 5.92
C ARG A 159 -9.22 -3.25 6.06
N MET A 160 -8.34 -2.29 5.98
CA MET A 160 -6.92 -2.49 6.22
C MET A 160 -6.58 -2.14 7.68
N ILE A 161 -5.96 -3.09 8.37
CA ILE A 161 -5.53 -2.96 9.77
C ILE A 161 -4.07 -3.38 9.98
N THR A 162 -3.35 -3.60 8.89
CA THR A 162 -1.96 -4.06 8.88
C THR A 162 -1.10 -3.14 8.03
N ASP A 163 0.21 -3.16 8.27
CA ASP A 163 1.15 -2.39 7.49
C ASP A 163 1.27 -2.94 6.05
N PRO A 164 1.29 -2.07 5.02
CA PRO A 164 1.55 -2.51 3.66
C PRO A 164 3.01 -2.88 3.48
N LEU A 165 3.28 -3.81 2.55
CA LEU A 165 4.61 -4.27 2.21
C LEU A 165 4.91 -4.03 0.74
N ALA A 166 5.87 -3.16 0.44
CA ALA A 166 6.30 -2.90 -0.92
C ALA A 166 7.54 -3.74 -1.28
N SER A 167 7.47 -4.43 -2.42
CA SER A 167 8.56 -5.25 -2.95
C SER A 167 9.25 -4.54 -4.10
N THR A 168 10.57 -4.51 -4.09
CA THR A 168 11.39 -4.00 -5.20
C THR A 168 11.23 -4.80 -6.51
N ALA A 169 10.61 -5.99 -6.42
CA ALA A 169 10.26 -6.80 -7.59
C ALA A 169 9.05 -6.27 -8.37
N GLY A 170 8.36 -5.24 -7.87
CA GLY A 170 7.31 -4.55 -8.59
C GLY A 170 5.89 -4.79 -8.09
N ALA A 171 5.72 -5.39 -6.91
CA ALA A 171 4.41 -5.55 -6.27
C ALA A 171 4.34 -4.85 -4.92
N VAL A 172 3.14 -4.46 -4.56
CA VAL A 172 2.78 -4.05 -3.19
C VAL A 172 1.75 -5.04 -2.67
N PHE A 173 1.95 -5.44 -1.42
CA PHE A 173 1.07 -6.35 -0.70
C PHE A 173 0.35 -5.58 0.40
N PHE A 174 -0.95 -5.86 0.51
CA PHE A 174 -1.77 -5.38 1.61
C PHE A 174 -2.48 -6.57 2.23
N THR A 175 -2.58 -6.56 3.54
CA THR A 175 -3.42 -7.53 4.24
C THR A 175 -4.64 -6.80 4.77
N THR A 176 -5.82 -7.29 4.40
CA THR A 176 -7.09 -6.73 4.82
C THR A 176 -7.86 -7.73 5.66
N PHE A 177 -8.80 -7.23 6.43
CA PHE A 177 -9.66 -8.03 7.28
C PHE A 177 -11.12 -7.68 7.03
N LYS A 178 -11.94 -8.70 6.92
CA LYS A 178 -13.38 -8.62 6.74
C LYS A 178 -14.05 -9.27 7.95
N PRO A 179 -14.43 -8.48 8.98
CA PRO A 179 -15.01 -9.04 10.18
C PRO A 179 -16.35 -9.72 9.93
N SER A 180 -16.68 -10.76 10.69
CA SER A 180 -18.02 -11.36 10.67
C SER A 180 -19.07 -10.36 11.15
N SER A 181 -20.23 -10.36 10.52
CA SER A 181 -21.40 -9.60 10.99
C SER A 181 -22.10 -10.26 12.20
N ASP A 182 -21.89 -11.56 12.41
CA ASP A 182 -22.47 -12.29 13.52
C ASP A 182 -21.86 -11.84 14.85
N VAL A 183 -22.73 -11.40 15.75
CA VAL A 183 -22.33 -10.89 17.08
C VAL A 183 -21.75 -11.99 17.96
N CYS A 184 -22.22 -13.23 17.78
CA CYS A 184 -21.80 -14.37 18.56
C CYS A 184 -20.54 -15.07 18.02
N GLN A 185 -20.13 -14.77 16.80
CA GLN A 185 -18.90 -15.30 16.22
C GLN A 185 -17.76 -14.30 16.35
N PHE A 186 -16.71 -14.71 17.06
CA PHE A 186 -15.42 -14.06 16.91
C PHE A 186 -14.85 -14.48 15.57
N GLY A 187 -14.54 -13.51 14.73
CA GLY A 187 -13.84 -13.84 13.54
C GLY A 187 -14.13 -12.97 12.34
N GLY A 188 -13.74 -13.51 11.22
CA GLY A 188 -13.81 -12.85 9.93
C GLY A 188 -12.93 -13.56 8.94
N GLN A 189 -12.64 -12.89 7.85
CA GLN A 189 -11.77 -13.40 6.80
C GLN A 189 -10.61 -12.43 6.57
N SER A 190 -9.41 -12.93 6.69
CA SER A 190 -8.22 -12.21 6.27
C SER A 190 -7.97 -12.43 4.78
N LEU A 191 -7.60 -11.37 4.09
CA LEU A 191 -7.37 -11.36 2.65
C LEU A 191 -5.99 -10.75 2.38
N ILE A 192 -5.29 -11.28 1.38
CA ILE A 192 -4.05 -10.69 0.88
C ILE A 192 -4.29 -10.13 -0.50
N TRP A 193 -3.97 -8.87 -0.67
CA TRP A 193 -3.88 -8.20 -1.94
C TRP A 193 -2.43 -8.17 -2.42
N ALA A 194 -2.22 -8.51 -3.68
CA ALA A 194 -0.97 -8.33 -4.39
C ALA A 194 -1.25 -7.52 -5.66
N VAL A 195 -0.68 -6.34 -5.75
CA VAL A 195 -0.96 -5.41 -6.85
C VAL A 195 0.34 -4.84 -7.42
N ASN A 196 0.29 -4.46 -8.68
CA ASN A 196 1.38 -3.72 -9.31
C ASN A 196 1.58 -2.39 -8.58
N TYR A 197 2.80 -2.09 -8.20
CA TYR A 197 3.13 -0.91 -7.41
C TYR A 197 2.72 0.41 -8.09
N ALA A 198 2.86 0.49 -9.42
CA ALA A 198 2.64 1.72 -10.18
C ALA A 198 1.21 1.89 -10.67
N THR A 199 0.44 0.80 -10.77
CA THR A 199 -0.88 0.85 -11.41
C THR A 199 -2.01 0.36 -10.52
N GLY A 200 -1.75 -0.38 -9.44
CA GLY A 200 -2.77 -1.09 -8.67
C GLY A 200 -3.38 -2.29 -9.41
N GLY A 201 -2.89 -2.58 -10.62
CA GLY A 201 -3.30 -3.71 -11.45
C GLY A 201 -2.68 -5.03 -11.02
N VAL A 202 -2.65 -5.99 -11.96
CA VAL A 202 -2.06 -7.32 -11.74
C VAL A 202 -0.55 -7.20 -11.46
N PRO A 203 -0.04 -7.83 -10.41
CA PRO A 203 1.38 -7.78 -10.08
C PRO A 203 2.22 -8.50 -11.16
N PRO A 204 3.46 -8.06 -11.42
CA PRO A 204 4.33 -8.76 -12.35
C PRO A 204 4.71 -10.15 -11.82
N ALA A 205 4.76 -11.15 -12.70
CA ALA A 205 5.03 -12.55 -12.33
C ALA A 205 6.31 -12.74 -11.50
N ARG A 206 7.36 -11.93 -11.77
CA ARG A 206 8.62 -11.97 -11.02
C ARG A 206 8.47 -11.61 -9.54
N SER A 207 7.47 -10.79 -9.19
CA SER A 207 7.23 -10.39 -7.79
C SER A 207 6.47 -11.44 -6.99
N MET A 208 5.94 -12.44 -7.66
CA MET A 208 5.14 -13.52 -7.08
C MET A 208 5.96 -14.80 -6.85
N GLN A 209 7.28 -14.70 -6.96
CA GLN A 209 8.18 -15.80 -6.61
C GLN A 209 8.47 -15.79 -5.12
N GLY A 210 8.38 -16.96 -4.48
CA GLY A 210 8.61 -17.10 -3.06
C GLY A 210 7.33 -17.32 -2.25
N LYS A 211 7.44 -17.09 -0.96
CA LYS A 211 6.36 -17.35 0.01
C LYS A 211 6.06 -16.10 0.81
N ALA A 212 4.84 -15.99 1.25
CA ALA A 212 4.41 -15.02 2.24
C ALA A 212 4.16 -15.74 3.57
N LEU A 213 4.61 -15.12 4.67
CA LEU A 213 4.21 -15.48 6.02
C LEU A 213 3.26 -14.41 6.55
N MET A 214 2.13 -14.83 7.04
CA MET A 214 1.19 -13.95 7.71
C MET A 214 1.00 -14.39 9.15
N GLN A 215 1.25 -13.50 10.09
CA GLN A 215 0.99 -13.74 11.50
C GLN A 215 -0.41 -13.23 11.86
N VAL A 216 -1.15 -14.06 12.59
CA VAL A 216 -2.44 -13.69 13.17
C VAL A 216 -2.31 -13.38 14.66
N SER A 217 -3.31 -12.71 15.22
CA SER A 217 -3.29 -12.22 16.61
C SER A 217 -3.10 -13.29 17.69
N THR A 218 -3.38 -14.54 17.38
CA THR A 218 -3.10 -15.69 18.29
C THR A 218 -1.64 -16.15 18.28
N GLY A 219 -0.78 -15.54 17.46
CA GLY A 219 0.62 -15.94 17.27
C GLY A 219 0.82 -17.03 16.22
N ALA A 220 -0.25 -17.59 15.64
CA ALA A 220 -0.14 -18.56 14.56
C ALA A 220 0.37 -17.91 13.26
N PHE A 221 1.03 -18.71 12.42
CA PHE A 221 1.51 -18.30 11.11
C PHE A 221 0.84 -19.10 9.99
N ALA A 222 0.46 -18.41 8.91
CA ALA A 222 0.12 -19.01 7.64
C ALA A 222 1.27 -18.82 6.65
N GLU A 223 1.75 -19.90 6.06
CA GLU A 223 2.67 -19.87 4.94
C GLU A 223 1.90 -20.02 3.63
N ILE A 224 2.15 -19.14 2.67
CA ILE A 224 1.42 -19.05 1.42
C ILE A 224 2.42 -19.00 0.28
N SER A 225 2.37 -20.01 -0.63
CA SER A 225 3.07 -19.91 -1.91
C SER A 225 2.42 -18.82 -2.75
N LEU A 226 3.13 -17.73 -3.02
CA LEU A 226 2.58 -16.60 -3.76
C LEU A 226 2.17 -16.99 -5.17
N LYS A 227 3.04 -17.72 -5.86
CA LYS A 227 2.78 -18.18 -7.22
C LYS A 227 1.50 -19.01 -7.31
N ASP A 228 1.41 -20.07 -6.51
CA ASP A 228 0.30 -21.01 -6.59
C ASP A 228 -1.02 -20.37 -6.16
N ALA A 229 -0.97 -19.49 -5.17
CA ALA A 229 -2.16 -18.82 -4.64
C ALA A 229 -2.77 -17.79 -5.59
N PHE A 230 -1.93 -17.08 -6.35
CA PHE A 230 -2.38 -16.00 -7.24
C PHE A 230 -2.46 -16.40 -8.72
N GLU A 231 -1.88 -17.52 -9.14
CA GLU A 231 -2.01 -18.01 -10.50
C GLU A 231 -3.43 -18.51 -10.81
N ASN A 232 -3.82 -18.34 -12.06
CA ASN A 232 -5.01 -18.99 -12.58
C ASN A 232 -4.67 -20.46 -12.93
N PRO A 233 -5.35 -21.45 -12.36
CA PRO A 233 -5.08 -22.86 -12.61
C PRO A 233 -5.29 -23.26 -14.08
N THR A 234 -6.11 -22.53 -14.82
CA THR A 234 -6.44 -22.86 -16.22
C THR A 234 -5.37 -22.42 -17.22
N ASN A 235 -4.74 -21.27 -17.02
CA ASN A 235 -3.81 -20.67 -18.00
C ASN A 235 -2.45 -20.28 -17.40
N LYS A 236 -2.20 -20.57 -16.15
CA LYS A 236 -0.98 -20.27 -15.41
C LYS A 236 -0.56 -18.78 -15.44
N ARG A 237 -1.49 -17.88 -15.72
CA ARG A 237 -1.26 -16.44 -15.64
C ARG A 237 -1.72 -15.92 -14.30
N LEU A 238 -0.98 -14.98 -13.74
CA LEU A 238 -1.41 -14.26 -12.54
C LEU A 238 -2.73 -13.53 -12.87
N HIS A 239 -3.82 -14.02 -12.30
CA HIS A 239 -5.16 -13.56 -12.64
C HIS A 239 -5.85 -12.88 -11.48
N LYS A 240 -5.44 -13.22 -10.26
CA LYS A 240 -6.06 -12.69 -9.05
C LYS A 240 -5.16 -11.62 -8.43
N ARG A 241 -5.78 -10.56 -7.98
CA ARG A 241 -5.10 -9.54 -7.15
C ARG A 241 -5.33 -9.76 -5.66
N ARG A 242 -6.32 -10.59 -5.30
CA ARG A 242 -6.73 -10.84 -3.92
C ARG A 242 -6.99 -12.32 -3.70
N ILE A 243 -6.52 -12.83 -2.59
CA ILE A 243 -6.79 -14.21 -2.13
C ILE A 243 -7.26 -14.21 -0.68
N ALA A 244 -8.07 -15.21 -0.33
CA ALA A 244 -8.40 -15.49 1.06
C ALA A 244 -7.25 -16.24 1.72
N VAL A 245 -6.98 -15.90 2.98
CA VAL A 245 -5.99 -16.60 3.79
C VAL A 245 -6.67 -17.84 4.42
N PRO A 246 -5.99 -19.00 4.45
CA PRO A 246 -6.58 -20.23 4.98
C PRO A 246 -6.90 -20.21 6.50
N ILE A 247 -6.33 -19.25 7.23
CA ILE A 247 -6.62 -19.11 8.66
C ILE A 247 -7.93 -18.34 8.83
N ALA A 248 -8.98 -19.04 9.19
CA ALA A 248 -10.29 -18.46 9.44
C ALA A 248 -10.40 -17.89 10.85
N GLY A 249 -11.18 -16.83 10.99
CA GLY A 249 -11.70 -16.36 12.27
C GLY A 249 -10.83 -15.43 13.08
N VAL A 250 -9.58 -15.19 12.71
CA VAL A 250 -8.65 -14.39 13.52
C VAL A 250 -8.10 -13.22 12.69
N PRO A 251 -8.14 -11.97 13.21
CA PRO A 251 -7.55 -10.85 12.51
C PRO A 251 -6.02 -11.00 12.41
N PRO A 252 -5.40 -10.46 11.36
CA PRO A 252 -3.95 -10.39 11.25
C PRO A 252 -3.36 -9.45 12.31
N THR A 253 -2.09 -9.63 12.64
CA THR A 253 -1.35 -8.66 13.48
C THR A 253 -1.08 -7.37 12.69
N ALA A 254 -0.71 -6.30 13.39
CA ALA A 254 -0.38 -5.03 12.76
C ALA A 254 0.78 -5.14 11.74
N GLN A 255 1.76 -6.01 11.98
CA GLN A 255 2.85 -6.28 11.02
C GLN A 255 2.36 -6.95 9.73
N GLY A 256 1.24 -7.68 9.76
CA GLY A 256 0.61 -8.30 8.62
C GLY A 256 1.49 -9.34 7.95
N LEU A 257 2.02 -9.02 6.79
CA LEU A 257 2.69 -9.94 5.89
C LEU A 257 4.21 -9.77 5.90
N SER A 258 4.95 -10.88 5.93
CA SER A 258 6.39 -10.92 5.64
C SER A 258 6.65 -11.76 4.40
N LEU A 259 7.59 -11.34 3.55
CA LEU A 259 8.00 -12.09 2.36
C LEU A 259 9.25 -12.92 2.65
N ILE A 260 9.19 -14.20 2.30
CA ILE A 260 10.37 -15.05 2.17
C ILE A 260 10.71 -15.12 0.69
N VAL A 261 11.72 -14.37 0.30
CA VAL A 261 12.22 -14.39 -1.08
C VAL A 261 13.19 -15.54 -1.22
N ASN A 262 13.00 -16.39 -2.23
CA ASN A 262 14.04 -17.37 -2.56
C ASN A 262 15.32 -16.60 -2.89
N PRO A 263 16.47 -16.95 -2.28
CA PRO A 263 17.72 -16.30 -2.64
C PRO A 263 17.95 -16.49 -4.13
N PRO A 264 18.44 -15.46 -4.84
CA PRO A 264 18.77 -15.60 -6.24
C PRO A 264 19.79 -16.74 -6.38
N PRO A 265 19.73 -17.54 -7.47
CA PRO A 265 20.68 -18.60 -7.68
C PRO A 265 22.09 -18.00 -7.62
N LEU A 266 22.96 -18.61 -6.83
CA LEU A 266 24.34 -18.21 -6.69
C LEU A 266 24.96 -18.12 -8.10
N LYS A 267 25.33 -16.92 -8.53
CA LYS A 267 26.09 -16.75 -9.76
C LYS A 267 27.42 -17.49 -9.56
N LYS A 268 27.64 -18.54 -10.32
CA LYS A 268 28.93 -19.18 -10.36
C LYS A 268 29.95 -18.14 -10.86
N PHE A 269 30.79 -17.64 -9.97
CA PHE A 269 31.92 -16.86 -10.37
C PHE A 269 32.95 -17.85 -11.01
N LEU A 270 33.13 -17.79 -12.29
CA LEU A 270 34.25 -18.42 -12.94
C LEU A 270 35.52 -17.66 -12.52
N HIS A 271 36.30 -18.25 -11.64
CA HIS A 271 37.69 -17.80 -11.46
C HIS A 271 38.44 -18.17 -12.74
N VAL A 272 38.70 -17.21 -13.60
CA VAL A 272 39.70 -17.33 -14.66
C VAL A 272 41.06 -17.09 -13.97
N ARG A 273 41.88 -18.15 -13.93
CA ARG A 273 43.28 -18.05 -13.53
C ARG A 273 44.10 -17.55 -14.73
#